data_8501a25dc8f8563f2de9d0015f43f561
#
_entry.id   8501a25dc8f8563f2de9d0015f43f561
#
_cell.length_a   1.000
_cell.length_b   1.000
_cell.length_c   1.000
_cell.angle_alpha   90.00
_cell.angle_beta   90.00
_cell.angle_gamma   90.00
#
_symmetry.space_group_name_H-M   'P 1'
#
loop_
_entity.id
_entity.type
_entity.pdbx_description
1 polymer ?
#
loop_
_entity_poly.entity_id
_entity_poly.type
_entity_poly.pdbx_seq_one_letter_code
_entity_poly.pdbx_strand_id
1 'polypeptide(L)'
;GVVIWAEIPYITMHMHNGRANTLTQMEELIVQNYNHPCIAVWGLSNEITAASAVNEELLENHRALNALAHRLDPTRPTTMANVFMLEITSPILEIPDVNSYNLYFGWYLGELEQNDDFFDTYHAKYPDRCIGFSEYGADANPAYQSAHPEKGDYTETYQCVYHEHMAKMIADRPWLWATHVWNMFDFAADGRDEGGKNGENQKGLVTFD
;
A
#
# COMPACT_ATOMS: atom_id res chain seq x y z
N GLY A 1 -15.21 15.86 -0.16
CA GLY A 1 -15.53 14.44 -0.10
C GLY A 1 -14.25 13.62 0.04
N VAL A 2 -14.39 12.36 0.43
CA VAL A 2 -13.27 11.42 0.54
C VAL A 2 -13.27 10.54 -0.71
N VAL A 3 -12.09 10.27 -1.27
CA VAL A 3 -11.89 9.28 -2.35
C VAL A 3 -11.42 7.99 -1.71
N ILE A 4 -12.00 6.86 -2.08
CA ILE A 4 -11.78 5.57 -1.45
C ILE A 4 -11.16 4.59 -2.45
N TRP A 5 -10.10 3.92 -2.00
CA TRP A 5 -9.61 2.66 -2.53
C TRP A 5 -10.28 1.54 -1.72
N ALA A 6 -11.16 0.76 -2.35
CA ALA A 6 -11.84 -0.36 -1.69
C ALA A 6 -11.19 -1.68 -2.11
N GLU A 7 -10.78 -2.49 -1.14
CA GLU A 7 -9.95 -3.67 -1.34
C GLU A 7 -10.50 -4.89 -0.61
N ILE A 8 -10.34 -6.07 -1.21
CA ILE A 8 -10.64 -7.34 -0.53
C ILE A 8 -9.50 -7.72 0.44
N PRO A 9 -9.79 -8.45 1.55
CA PRO A 9 -8.78 -8.86 2.52
C PRO A 9 -7.95 -10.07 2.02
N TYR A 10 -7.34 -9.95 0.85
CA TYR A 10 -6.45 -10.94 0.24
C TYR A 10 -5.01 -10.46 0.38
N ILE A 11 -4.33 -10.97 1.41
CA ILE A 11 -3.09 -10.40 1.92
C ILE A 11 -2.01 -11.46 2.14
N THR A 12 -0.76 -11.08 2.01
CA THR A 12 0.48 -11.78 2.41
C THR A 12 0.82 -13.01 1.57
N MET A 13 -0.11 -13.94 1.36
CA MET A 13 0.14 -15.15 0.60
C MET A 13 -1.10 -15.65 -0.13
N HIS A 14 -0.86 -16.30 -1.27
CA HIS A 14 -1.91 -17.04 -1.96
C HIS A 14 -2.09 -18.42 -1.31
N MET A 15 -3.32 -18.74 -0.96
CA MET A 15 -3.72 -20.05 -0.44
C MET A 15 -4.32 -20.86 -1.58
N HIS A 16 -3.78 -22.06 -1.85
CA HIS A 16 -4.25 -22.95 -2.92
C HIS A 16 -5.78 -23.16 -2.93
N ASN A 17 -6.40 -23.27 -1.77
CA ASN A 17 -7.85 -23.43 -1.61
C ASN A 17 -8.60 -22.10 -1.44
N GLY A 18 -7.93 -20.95 -1.52
CA GLY A 18 -8.51 -19.63 -1.25
C GLY A 18 -9.24 -18.98 -2.42
N ARG A 19 -9.04 -19.49 -3.65
CA ARG A 19 -9.53 -18.83 -4.88
C ARG A 19 -11.03 -18.55 -4.88
N ALA A 20 -11.85 -19.54 -4.53
CA ALA A 20 -13.30 -19.36 -4.49
C ALA A 20 -13.73 -18.27 -3.51
N ASN A 21 -13.08 -18.22 -2.36
CA ASN A 21 -13.33 -17.22 -1.33
C ASN A 21 -12.94 -15.81 -1.79
N THR A 22 -11.79 -15.62 -2.43
CA THR A 22 -11.36 -14.31 -2.94
C THR A 22 -12.30 -13.79 -4.03
N LEU A 23 -12.79 -14.64 -4.91
CA LEU A 23 -13.78 -14.27 -5.93
C LEU A 23 -15.11 -13.87 -5.31
N THR A 24 -15.59 -14.61 -4.31
CA THR A 24 -16.81 -14.25 -3.56
C THR A 24 -16.66 -12.89 -2.86
N GLN A 25 -15.54 -12.66 -2.21
CA GLN A 25 -15.25 -11.38 -1.53
C GLN A 25 -15.22 -10.21 -2.52
N MET A 26 -14.63 -10.38 -3.70
CA MET A 26 -14.61 -9.35 -4.74
C MET A 26 -16.02 -9.05 -5.26
N GLU A 27 -16.84 -10.09 -5.50
CA GLU A 27 -18.23 -9.92 -5.91
C GLU A 27 -19.03 -9.18 -4.84
N GLU A 28 -18.95 -9.59 -3.59
CA GLU A 28 -19.63 -8.93 -2.47
C GLU A 28 -19.20 -7.48 -2.31
N LEU A 29 -17.89 -7.21 -2.35
CA LEU A 29 -17.35 -5.85 -2.22
C LEU A 29 -17.95 -4.94 -3.31
N ILE A 30 -17.93 -5.35 -4.56
CA ILE A 30 -18.40 -4.54 -5.68
C ILE A 30 -19.91 -4.38 -5.64
N VAL A 31 -20.67 -5.49 -5.51
CA VAL A 31 -22.13 -5.45 -5.55
C VAL A 31 -22.70 -4.61 -4.40
N GLN A 32 -22.17 -4.75 -3.20
CA GLN A 32 -22.64 -3.99 -2.03
C GLN A 32 -22.29 -2.50 -2.11
N ASN A 33 -21.19 -2.15 -2.78
CA ASN A 33 -20.65 -0.80 -2.78
C ASN A 33 -20.69 -0.08 -4.14
N TYR A 34 -21.27 -0.70 -5.15
CA TYR A 34 -21.31 -0.17 -6.52
C TYR A 34 -21.80 1.27 -6.61
N ASN A 35 -22.84 1.60 -5.84
CA ASN A 35 -23.51 2.90 -5.86
C ASN A 35 -22.81 3.99 -4.98
N HIS A 36 -21.65 3.69 -4.43
CA HIS A 36 -20.87 4.68 -3.68
C HIS A 36 -19.91 5.44 -4.62
N PRO A 37 -20.22 6.70 -5.00
CA PRO A 37 -19.42 7.45 -5.98
C PRO A 37 -18.05 7.87 -5.45
N CYS A 38 -17.79 7.75 -4.15
CA CYS A 38 -16.50 8.01 -3.54
C CYS A 38 -15.46 6.91 -3.80
N ILE A 39 -15.88 5.70 -4.17
CA ILE A 39 -14.96 4.63 -4.52
C ILE A 39 -14.37 4.92 -5.90
N ALA A 40 -13.05 5.04 -5.95
CA ALA A 40 -12.32 5.32 -7.19
C ALA A 40 -11.74 4.06 -7.84
N VAL A 41 -11.30 3.09 -7.04
CA VAL A 41 -10.64 1.88 -7.51
C VAL A 41 -11.03 0.66 -6.68
N TRP A 42 -10.92 -0.53 -7.29
CA TRP A 42 -11.09 -1.83 -6.65
C TRP A 42 -9.74 -2.49 -6.44
N GLY A 43 -9.35 -2.72 -5.17
CA GLY A 43 -8.10 -3.38 -4.80
C GLY A 43 -8.20 -4.90 -4.88
N LEU A 44 -7.29 -5.53 -5.61
CA LEU A 44 -7.25 -6.98 -5.83
C LEU A 44 -6.54 -7.72 -4.69
N SER A 45 -5.49 -7.13 -4.12
CA SER A 45 -4.71 -7.74 -3.03
C SER A 45 -3.74 -6.74 -2.39
N ASN A 46 -3.28 -7.09 -1.18
CA ASN A 46 -2.22 -6.38 -0.47
C ASN A 46 -1.05 -7.31 -0.16
N GLU A 47 0.17 -6.91 -0.55
CA GLU A 47 1.44 -7.61 -0.25
C GLU A 47 1.40 -9.12 -0.51
N ILE A 48 0.65 -9.58 -1.47
CA ILE A 48 0.36 -10.99 -1.70
C ILE A 48 1.60 -11.85 -1.99
N THR A 49 2.70 -11.21 -2.39
CA THR A 49 3.97 -11.86 -2.64
C THR A 49 4.96 -11.77 -1.48
N ALA A 50 4.55 -11.27 -0.31
CA ALA A 50 5.40 -11.18 0.87
C ALA A 50 5.84 -12.57 1.38
N ALA A 51 4.94 -13.55 1.32
CA ALA A 51 5.23 -14.94 1.72
C ALA A 51 4.94 -15.97 0.61
N SER A 52 4.73 -15.52 -0.63
CA SER A 52 4.49 -16.40 -1.78
C SER A 52 5.32 -15.96 -2.98
N ALA A 53 5.88 -16.91 -3.69
CA ALA A 53 6.49 -16.63 -5.00
C ALA A 53 5.40 -16.33 -6.05
N VAL A 54 5.74 -15.49 -7.02
CA VAL A 54 4.91 -15.32 -8.22
C VAL A 54 4.93 -16.62 -9.03
N ASN A 55 3.79 -17.26 -9.13
CA ASN A 55 3.59 -18.50 -9.90
C ASN A 55 2.29 -18.42 -10.69
N GLU A 56 2.04 -19.38 -11.57
CA GLU A 56 0.88 -19.35 -12.46
C GLU A 56 -0.45 -19.40 -11.70
N GLU A 57 -0.53 -20.12 -10.59
CA GLU A 57 -1.74 -20.17 -9.77
C GLU A 57 -2.12 -18.79 -9.19
N LEU A 58 -1.13 -18.06 -8.68
CA LEU A 58 -1.29 -16.68 -8.21
C LEU A 58 -1.71 -15.74 -9.35
N LEU A 59 -1.05 -15.84 -10.50
CA LEU A 59 -1.35 -15.03 -11.68
C LEU A 59 -2.78 -15.30 -12.20
N GLU A 60 -3.17 -16.57 -12.31
CA GLU A 60 -4.53 -16.94 -12.72
C GLU A 60 -5.59 -16.44 -11.76
N ASN A 61 -5.33 -16.47 -10.44
CA ASN A 61 -6.28 -15.94 -9.47
C ASN A 61 -6.45 -14.42 -9.64
N HIS A 62 -5.35 -13.68 -9.83
CA HIS A 62 -5.42 -12.23 -10.06
C HIS A 62 -6.09 -11.88 -11.39
N ARG A 63 -5.82 -12.62 -12.47
CA ARG A 63 -6.55 -12.45 -13.75
C ARG A 63 -8.05 -12.69 -13.58
N ALA A 64 -8.43 -13.70 -12.81
CA ALA A 64 -9.83 -14.00 -12.53
C ALA A 64 -10.49 -12.89 -11.69
N LEU A 65 -9.82 -12.37 -10.67
CA LEU A 65 -10.29 -11.24 -9.85
C LEU A 65 -10.44 -9.97 -10.70
N ASN A 66 -9.44 -9.65 -11.52
CA ASN A 66 -9.47 -8.51 -12.42
C ASN A 66 -10.63 -8.60 -13.43
N ALA A 67 -10.78 -9.75 -14.07
CA ALA A 67 -11.87 -9.99 -15.01
C ALA A 67 -13.25 -9.94 -14.34
N LEU A 68 -13.38 -10.42 -13.10
CA LEU A 68 -14.59 -10.32 -12.31
C LEU A 68 -14.92 -8.87 -11.98
N ALA A 69 -13.94 -8.11 -11.51
CA ALA A 69 -14.13 -6.69 -11.19
C ALA A 69 -14.64 -5.91 -12.40
N HIS A 70 -14.00 -6.04 -13.56
CA HIS A 70 -14.43 -5.36 -14.79
C HIS A 70 -15.79 -5.83 -15.33
N ARG A 71 -16.15 -7.09 -15.11
CA ARG A 71 -17.47 -7.59 -15.49
C ARG A 71 -18.57 -6.99 -14.63
N LEU A 72 -18.33 -6.79 -13.34
CA LEU A 72 -19.29 -6.24 -12.40
C LEU A 72 -19.31 -4.71 -12.44
N ASP A 73 -18.17 -4.09 -12.64
CA ASP A 73 -18.00 -2.63 -12.74
C ASP A 73 -16.99 -2.25 -13.83
N PRO A 74 -17.44 -2.00 -15.06
CA PRO A 74 -16.56 -1.58 -16.14
C PRO A 74 -16.11 -0.10 -16.04
N THR A 75 -16.54 0.62 -15.01
CA THR A 75 -16.32 2.09 -14.92
C THR A 75 -15.16 2.46 -14.01
N ARG A 76 -14.78 1.58 -13.08
CA ARG A 76 -13.69 1.83 -12.13
C ARG A 76 -12.48 0.94 -12.43
N PRO A 77 -11.26 1.48 -12.36
CA PRO A 77 -10.04 0.70 -12.52
C PRO A 77 -9.79 -0.23 -11.33
N THR A 78 -8.99 -1.25 -11.58
CA THR A 78 -8.45 -2.14 -10.57
C THR A 78 -7.03 -1.75 -10.19
N THR A 79 -6.62 -2.12 -8.98
CA THR A 79 -5.28 -1.84 -8.47
C THR A 79 -4.78 -2.95 -7.53
N MET A 80 -3.50 -2.89 -7.16
CA MET A 80 -2.86 -3.77 -6.18
C MET A 80 -1.90 -2.96 -5.31
N ALA A 81 -1.82 -3.31 -4.03
CA ALA A 81 -0.78 -2.85 -3.13
C ALA A 81 0.37 -3.87 -3.12
N ASN A 82 1.46 -3.56 -3.80
CA ASN A 82 2.59 -4.47 -3.94
C ASN A 82 3.62 -4.28 -2.82
N VAL A 83 4.17 -5.39 -2.31
CA VAL A 83 5.27 -5.34 -1.34
C VAL A 83 6.55 -4.81 -2.00
N PHE A 84 7.37 -4.08 -1.25
CA PHE A 84 8.61 -3.45 -1.75
C PHE A 84 9.59 -4.43 -2.44
N MET A 85 9.57 -5.70 -2.05
CA MET A 85 10.45 -6.74 -2.62
C MET A 85 10.03 -7.21 -4.02
N LEU A 86 8.83 -6.87 -4.47
CA LEU A 86 8.36 -7.29 -5.77
C LEU A 86 9.10 -6.53 -6.88
N GLU A 87 9.79 -7.26 -7.72
CA GLU A 87 10.51 -6.70 -8.85
C GLU A 87 9.57 -5.92 -9.79
N ILE A 88 9.98 -4.73 -10.21
CA ILE A 88 9.20 -3.88 -11.11
C ILE A 88 8.96 -4.50 -12.51
N THR A 89 9.60 -5.61 -12.80
CA THR A 89 9.42 -6.41 -14.03
C THR A 89 8.49 -7.60 -13.86
N SER A 90 7.93 -7.79 -12.67
CA SER A 90 7.08 -8.93 -12.37
C SER A 90 5.83 -8.96 -13.23
N PRO A 91 5.44 -10.13 -13.79
CA PRO A 91 4.26 -10.25 -14.66
C PRO A 91 2.95 -9.97 -13.94
N ILE A 92 2.89 -10.03 -12.61
CA ILE A 92 1.68 -9.72 -11.85
C ILE A 92 1.29 -8.23 -11.98
N LEU A 93 2.26 -7.35 -12.21
CA LEU A 93 2.05 -5.91 -12.41
C LEU A 93 1.33 -5.56 -13.73
N GLU A 94 1.20 -6.53 -14.63
CA GLU A 94 0.49 -6.36 -15.90
C GLU A 94 -1.02 -6.69 -15.80
N ILE A 95 -1.48 -7.14 -14.63
CA ILE A 95 -2.86 -7.61 -14.45
C ILE A 95 -3.80 -6.44 -14.08
N PRO A 96 -3.53 -5.62 -13.04
CA PRO A 96 -4.42 -4.50 -12.71
C PRO A 96 -4.23 -3.33 -13.69
N ASP A 97 -5.20 -2.43 -13.72
CA ASP A 97 -5.14 -1.23 -14.56
C ASP A 97 -4.09 -0.23 -14.08
N VAL A 98 -3.94 -0.10 -12.76
CA VAL A 98 -2.93 0.75 -12.12
C VAL A 98 -2.22 0.01 -11.00
N ASN A 99 -1.01 0.41 -10.68
CA ASN A 99 -0.20 -0.23 -9.64
C ASN A 99 0.18 0.72 -8.52
N SER A 100 0.47 0.15 -7.36
CA SER A 100 1.02 0.85 -6.21
C SER A 100 1.94 -0.06 -5.41
N TYR A 101 2.81 0.54 -4.62
CA TYR A 101 3.72 -0.17 -3.75
C TYR A 101 3.61 0.33 -2.31
N ASN A 102 3.74 -0.60 -1.37
CA ASN A 102 3.99 -0.33 0.03
C ASN A 102 5.50 -0.15 0.20
N LEU A 103 5.95 1.09 0.39
CA LEU A 103 7.36 1.40 0.52
C LEU A 103 7.63 2.09 1.85
N TYR A 104 8.59 1.53 2.58
CA TYR A 104 8.98 2.03 3.90
C TYR A 104 10.48 2.32 3.97
N PHE A 105 11.07 2.79 2.84
CA PHE A 105 12.45 3.29 2.84
C PHE A 105 12.56 4.51 3.77
N GLY A 106 13.61 4.52 4.57
CA GLY A 106 13.77 5.51 5.63
C GLY A 106 13.04 5.16 6.93
N TRP A 107 12.33 4.02 6.99
CA TRP A 107 11.77 3.50 8.24
C TRP A 107 12.18 2.05 8.50
N TYR A 108 11.55 1.05 7.87
CA TYR A 108 11.95 -0.36 8.07
C TYR A 108 13.25 -0.72 7.39
N LEU A 109 13.59 -0.08 6.28
CA LEU A 109 14.76 -0.40 5.47
C LEU A 109 15.29 0.86 4.76
N GLY A 110 16.54 0.79 4.33
CA GLY A 110 17.15 1.80 3.46
C GLY A 110 17.09 3.22 3.99
N GLU A 111 17.25 4.18 3.10
CA GLU A 111 17.22 5.61 3.37
C GLU A 111 16.04 6.29 2.66
N LEU A 112 15.66 7.50 3.11
CA LEU A 112 14.50 8.23 2.59
C LEU A 112 14.55 8.44 1.08
N GLU A 113 15.73 8.78 0.55
CA GLU A 113 15.96 9.09 -0.86
C GLU A 113 15.72 7.88 -1.79
N GLN A 114 15.72 6.66 -1.24
CA GLN A 114 15.43 5.46 -2.02
C GLN A 114 13.96 5.39 -2.48
N ASN A 115 13.06 6.13 -1.84
CA ASN A 115 11.69 6.30 -2.36
C ASN A 115 11.72 7.09 -3.67
N ASP A 116 12.52 8.14 -3.75
CA ASP A 116 12.74 8.95 -4.96
C ASP A 116 13.29 8.07 -6.09
N ASP A 117 14.39 7.37 -5.82
CA ASP A 117 15.07 6.48 -6.76
C ASP A 117 14.16 5.37 -7.30
N PHE A 118 13.33 4.80 -6.44
CA PHE A 118 12.38 3.75 -6.82
C PHE A 118 11.38 4.24 -7.86
N PHE A 119 10.70 5.36 -7.57
CA PHE A 119 9.68 5.90 -8.46
C PHE A 119 10.27 6.45 -9.75
N ASP A 120 11.40 7.13 -9.69
CA ASP A 120 12.09 7.65 -10.88
C ASP A 120 12.56 6.50 -11.78
N THR A 121 13.08 5.42 -11.21
CA THR A 121 13.47 4.22 -11.95
C THR A 121 12.26 3.54 -12.59
N TYR A 122 11.16 3.40 -11.85
CA TYR A 122 9.93 2.81 -12.38
C TYR A 122 9.38 3.64 -13.54
N HIS A 123 9.21 4.94 -13.35
CA HIS A 123 8.66 5.84 -14.36
C HIS A 123 9.55 5.95 -15.60
N ALA A 124 10.87 6.01 -15.42
CA ALA A 124 11.80 5.99 -16.55
C ALA A 124 11.70 4.72 -17.40
N LYS A 125 11.46 3.57 -16.74
CA LYS A 125 11.32 2.28 -17.43
C LYS A 125 9.94 2.09 -18.05
N TYR A 126 8.90 2.58 -17.39
CA TYR A 126 7.51 2.38 -17.77
C TYR A 126 6.72 3.71 -17.75
N PRO A 127 7.03 4.66 -18.64
CA PRO A 127 6.45 6.01 -18.60
C PRO A 127 4.92 6.03 -18.80
N ASP A 128 4.37 5.00 -19.44
CA ASP A 128 2.94 4.87 -19.71
C ASP A 128 2.17 4.05 -18.66
N ARG A 129 2.86 3.55 -17.62
CA ARG A 129 2.23 2.78 -16.53
C ARG A 129 2.02 3.65 -15.31
N CYS A 130 0.77 3.75 -14.87
CA CYS A 130 0.44 4.43 -13.62
C CYS A 130 1.01 3.70 -12.42
N ILE A 131 1.65 4.45 -11.53
CA ILE A 131 2.24 3.97 -10.29
C ILE A 131 1.91 4.93 -9.15
N GLY A 132 1.76 4.43 -7.93
CA GLY A 132 1.52 5.22 -6.74
C GLY A 132 2.06 4.57 -5.46
N PHE A 133 1.91 5.27 -4.37
CA PHE A 133 2.06 4.72 -3.02
C PHE A 133 0.74 4.16 -2.52
N SER A 134 0.71 2.90 -2.17
CA SER A 134 -0.38 2.32 -1.37
C SER A 134 -0.14 2.46 0.12
N GLU A 135 1.12 2.42 0.57
CA GLU A 135 1.49 2.71 1.96
C GLU A 135 2.88 3.33 2.06
N TYR A 136 3.02 4.30 2.97
CA TYR A 136 4.27 4.82 3.49
C TYR A 136 4.02 5.42 4.87
N GLY A 137 5.03 5.44 5.73
CA GLY A 137 4.89 5.99 7.08
C GLY A 137 6.05 5.64 8.00
N ALA A 138 6.12 6.31 9.13
CA ALA A 138 7.08 6.06 10.20
C ALA A 138 6.35 6.03 11.54
N ASP A 139 6.75 5.10 12.44
CA ASP A 139 6.19 5.06 13.78
C ASP A 139 6.70 6.22 14.63
N ALA A 140 5.87 6.73 15.53
CA ALA A 140 6.25 7.73 16.52
C ALA A 140 5.57 7.48 17.87
N ASN A 141 6.33 7.62 18.94
CA ASN A 141 5.81 7.66 20.30
C ASN A 141 5.80 9.11 20.76
N PRO A 142 4.63 9.71 21.08
CA PRO A 142 4.53 11.11 21.50
C PRO A 142 5.39 11.49 22.71
N ALA A 143 5.79 10.51 23.52
CA ALA A 143 6.69 10.74 24.65
C ALA A 143 8.18 10.90 24.23
N TYR A 144 8.51 10.61 22.97
CA TYR A 144 9.88 10.62 22.49
C TYR A 144 10.11 11.82 21.57
N GLN A 145 11.16 12.58 21.88
CA GLN A 145 11.60 13.73 21.09
C GLN A 145 13.14 13.71 20.97
N SER A 146 13.67 14.17 19.85
CA SER A 146 15.11 14.24 19.62
C SER A 146 15.50 15.55 18.96
N ALA A 147 16.63 16.13 19.41
CA ALA A 147 17.28 17.22 18.71
C ALA A 147 18.08 16.74 17.47
N HIS A 148 18.36 15.44 17.41
CA HIS A 148 19.05 14.76 16.32
C HIS A 148 18.26 13.49 15.95
N PRO A 149 17.12 13.65 15.26
CA PRO A 149 16.24 12.52 14.94
C PRO A 149 16.93 11.56 13.95
N GLU A 150 16.80 10.26 14.23
CA GLU A 150 17.39 9.20 13.42
C GLU A 150 16.35 8.13 13.11
N LYS A 151 16.49 7.48 11.96
CA LYS A 151 15.64 6.35 11.56
C LYS A 151 15.57 5.28 12.66
N GLY A 152 14.35 4.91 13.05
CA GLY A 152 14.10 3.88 14.06
C GLY A 152 14.18 4.36 15.50
N ASP A 153 14.28 5.67 15.76
CA ASP A 153 14.29 6.24 17.10
C ASP A 153 12.88 6.43 17.71
N TYR A 154 11.85 6.21 16.92
CA TYR A 154 10.44 6.35 17.30
C TYR A 154 10.07 7.75 17.81
N THR A 155 10.80 8.78 17.44
CA THR A 155 10.46 10.16 17.84
C THR A 155 9.46 10.78 16.88
N GLU A 156 8.55 11.64 17.39
CA GLU A 156 7.71 12.48 16.53
C GLU A 156 8.57 13.40 15.65
N THR A 157 9.75 13.79 16.14
CA THR A 157 10.68 14.62 15.37
C THR A 157 11.12 13.89 14.09
N TYR A 158 11.46 12.59 14.19
CA TYR A 158 11.79 11.81 13.00
C TYR A 158 10.58 11.59 12.09
N GLN A 159 9.41 11.33 12.64
CA GLN A 159 8.18 11.22 11.85
C GLN A 159 7.92 12.50 11.04
N CYS A 160 8.15 13.68 11.61
CA CYS A 160 8.08 14.94 10.88
C CYS A 160 9.10 15.00 9.74
N VAL A 161 10.38 14.68 9.99
CA VAL A 161 11.43 14.63 8.95
C VAL A 161 11.04 13.69 7.83
N TYR A 162 10.54 12.49 8.17
CA TYR A 162 10.05 11.51 7.21
C TYR A 162 8.95 12.09 6.31
N HIS A 163 7.88 12.62 6.91
CA HIS A 163 6.73 13.12 6.16
C HIS A 163 7.03 14.42 5.40
N GLU A 164 7.92 15.28 5.88
CA GLU A 164 8.40 16.45 5.12
C GLU A 164 9.13 16.04 3.84
N HIS A 165 10.01 15.02 3.92
CA HIS A 165 10.67 14.46 2.74
C HIS A 165 9.64 13.87 1.77
N MET A 166 8.72 13.03 2.27
CA MET A 166 7.70 12.38 1.45
C MET A 166 6.78 13.39 0.75
N ALA A 167 6.36 14.44 1.47
CA ALA A 167 5.52 15.49 0.89
C ALA A 167 6.22 16.21 -0.27
N LYS A 168 7.51 16.51 -0.12
CA LYS A 168 8.31 17.11 -1.19
C LYS A 168 8.48 16.16 -2.36
N MET A 169 8.88 14.91 -2.08
CA MET A 169 9.06 13.88 -3.10
C MET A 169 7.80 13.67 -3.94
N ILE A 170 6.63 13.62 -3.31
CA ILE A 170 5.33 13.49 -3.96
C ILE A 170 5.01 14.74 -4.80
N ALA A 171 5.24 15.93 -4.27
CA ALA A 171 4.98 17.18 -4.98
C ALA A 171 5.83 17.32 -6.26
N ASP A 172 7.05 16.79 -6.25
CA ASP A 172 7.96 16.78 -7.39
C ASP A 172 7.57 15.74 -8.47
N ARG A 173 6.60 14.84 -8.19
CA ARG A 173 6.17 13.73 -9.07
C ARG A 173 4.66 13.73 -9.32
N PRO A 174 4.13 14.73 -10.04
CA PRO A 174 2.68 14.88 -10.29
C PRO A 174 2.07 13.73 -11.11
N TRP A 175 2.88 12.81 -11.60
CA TRP A 175 2.45 11.60 -12.31
C TRP A 175 2.13 10.42 -11.38
N LEU A 176 2.39 10.53 -10.08
CA LEU A 176 1.90 9.56 -9.09
C LEU A 176 0.37 9.63 -9.02
N TRP A 177 -0.33 8.54 -9.31
CA TRP A 177 -1.79 8.55 -9.38
C TRP A 177 -2.46 8.59 -8.01
N ALA A 178 -1.80 8.06 -6.99
CA ALA A 178 -2.30 8.06 -5.61
C ALA A 178 -1.16 7.94 -4.60
N THR A 179 -1.39 8.47 -3.39
CA THR A 179 -0.46 8.39 -2.27
C THR A 179 -1.25 8.21 -0.98
N HIS A 180 -0.96 7.14 -0.23
CA HIS A 180 -1.67 6.81 1.00
C HIS A 180 -0.68 6.68 2.15
N VAL A 181 -0.85 7.49 3.18
CA VAL A 181 -0.09 7.35 4.42
C VAL A 181 -0.64 6.17 5.20
N TRP A 182 0.22 5.31 5.68
CA TRP A 182 -0.08 4.36 6.71
C TRP A 182 0.44 4.90 8.06
N ASN A 183 -0.44 5.45 8.89
CA ASN A 183 -1.87 5.54 8.68
C ASN A 183 -2.45 6.80 9.34
N MET A 184 -3.74 6.99 9.33
CA MET A 184 -4.36 8.22 9.87
C MET A 184 -4.38 8.23 11.40
N PHE A 185 -4.71 7.09 12.03
CA PHE A 185 -4.79 6.95 13.49
C PHE A 185 -3.93 5.80 13.96
N ASP A 186 -3.32 5.92 15.13
CA ASP A 186 -2.77 4.78 15.84
C ASP A 186 -3.87 3.74 16.10
N PHE A 187 -3.52 2.47 16.16
CA PHE A 187 -4.49 1.41 16.38
C PHE A 187 -3.90 0.21 17.10
N ALA A 188 -4.77 -0.60 17.74
CA ALA A 188 -4.37 -1.82 18.41
C ALA A 188 -3.81 -2.85 17.42
N ALA A 189 -2.64 -3.40 17.74
CA ALA A 189 -1.91 -4.37 16.92
C ALA A 189 -1.16 -5.34 17.83
N ASP A 190 -1.82 -6.37 18.33
CA ASP A 190 -1.32 -7.32 19.35
C ASP A 190 0.07 -7.92 19.07
N GLY A 191 0.43 -8.05 17.80
CA GLY A 191 1.73 -8.60 17.40
C GLY A 191 2.89 -7.59 17.46
N ARG A 192 2.64 -6.33 17.83
CA ARG A 192 3.66 -5.29 17.91
C ARG A 192 4.16 -5.11 19.33
N ASP A 193 5.48 -5.06 19.49
CA ASP A 193 6.18 -4.80 20.74
C ASP A 193 7.43 -3.94 20.47
N GLU A 194 7.20 -2.69 20.10
CA GLU A 194 8.25 -1.77 19.64
C GLU A 194 7.91 -0.30 19.96
N GLY A 195 8.91 0.56 19.92
CA GLY A 195 8.72 2.00 20.14
C GLY A 195 8.22 2.39 21.53
N GLY A 196 8.41 1.50 22.53
CA GLY A 196 8.00 1.74 23.91
C GLY A 196 6.51 1.54 24.19
N LYS A 197 5.76 1.01 23.22
CA LYS A 197 4.34 0.64 23.37
C LYS A 197 4.10 -0.78 22.88
N ASN A 198 3.45 -1.60 23.68
CA ASN A 198 3.10 -2.96 23.33
C ASN A 198 1.67 -3.02 22.79
N GLY A 199 1.46 -3.78 21.72
CA GLY A 199 0.15 -4.00 21.13
C GLY A 199 -0.42 -2.80 20.36
N GLU A 200 0.42 -1.87 19.88
CA GLU A 200 0.00 -0.71 19.10
C GLU A 200 0.80 -0.54 17.81
N ASN A 201 0.13 -0.16 16.73
CA ASN A 201 0.75 0.47 15.57
C ASN A 201 0.79 1.98 15.82
N GLN A 202 1.99 2.57 15.78
CA GLN A 202 2.24 3.96 16.14
C GLN A 202 2.54 4.84 14.90
N LYS A 203 2.08 4.43 13.71
CA LYS A 203 2.28 5.21 12.47
C LYS A 203 1.19 6.24 12.23
N GLY A 204 0.24 6.38 13.14
CA GLY A 204 -0.82 7.36 13.04
C GLY A 204 -0.30 8.78 12.92
N LEU A 205 -0.94 9.58 12.05
CA LEU A 205 -0.78 11.04 12.04
C LEU A 205 -1.55 11.67 13.20
N VAL A 206 -2.43 10.91 13.82
CA VAL A 206 -3.20 11.27 15.02
C VAL A 206 -3.05 10.12 16.02
N THR A 207 -2.74 10.45 17.26
CA THR A 207 -2.58 9.49 18.33
C THR A 207 -3.88 8.79 18.70
N PHE A 208 -3.77 7.68 19.42
CA PHE A 208 -4.90 6.91 19.90
C PHE A 208 -5.69 7.64 21.03
N ASP A 209 -5.01 8.49 21.84
CA ASP A 209 -5.53 9.19 23.01
C ASP A 209 -6.15 10.57 22.67
#